data_4653a3e640a326218d8f811d218fcbe0
#
_entry.id   4653a3e640a326218d8f811d218fcbe0
#
_cell.length_a   1.000
_cell.length_b   1.000
_cell.length_c   1.000
_cell.angle_alpha   90.00
_cell.angle_beta   90.00
_cell.angle_gamma   90.00
#
_symmetry.space_group_name_H-M   'P 1'
#
loop_
_entity.id
_entity.type
_entity.pdbx_description
1 polymer ?
#
loop_
_entity_poly.entity_id
_entity_poly.type
_entity_poly.pdbx_seq_one_letter_code
_entity_poly.pdbx_strand_id
1 'polypeptide(L)'
;KMLLLPVFAAKTTGNPHFFDLRTSACKLLLSFIEYLLENKNFCEFNIGDTDGLSGIEYTENLLYSVGILKDNVSNTCLVYGLHGVKKDGSIHKGMEGAFIEREPVQVTLKTLSSLECLCTGNSMQEIKEIYVVENPAVFSYLTDTYPDGVFICGNGQFKLAFYITLELLKGKYTIFYAGDFDADGLMIAQKLKNRYPSQVVLWEYNEEYYKRYLSDVQLDNTALAKLEKVVVKELQPVKNSLLKYKMAAYQETMLEIYLPYSSK
;
A
#
# COMPACT_ATOMS: atom_id res chain seq x y z
N LYS A 1 4.55 -22.29 6.99
CA LYS A 1 3.32 -22.34 6.14
C LYS A 1 2.28 -21.45 6.78
N MET A 2 1.78 -20.46 6.03
CA MET A 2 0.74 -19.55 6.53
C MET A 2 -0.57 -20.27 6.82
N LEU A 3 -1.24 -19.88 7.90
CA LEU A 3 -2.55 -20.39 8.32
C LEU A 3 -3.57 -19.25 8.39
N LEU A 4 -4.81 -19.53 8.02
CA LEU A 4 -5.91 -18.59 8.28
C LEU A 4 -6.27 -18.59 9.76
N LEU A 5 -6.54 -17.42 10.33
CA LEU A 5 -6.86 -17.26 11.75
C LEU A 5 -8.00 -18.19 12.24
N PRO A 6 -9.12 -18.35 11.50
CA PRO A 6 -10.16 -19.31 11.90
C PRO A 6 -9.68 -20.77 11.90
N VAL A 7 -8.77 -21.11 10.96
CA VAL A 7 -8.20 -22.47 10.88
C VAL A 7 -7.22 -22.70 12.03
N PHE A 8 -6.40 -21.72 12.35
CA PHE A 8 -5.51 -21.74 13.53
C PHE A 8 -6.33 -21.89 14.81
N ALA A 9 -7.37 -21.06 14.99
CA ALA A 9 -8.27 -21.13 16.14
C ALA A 9 -8.93 -22.51 16.29
N ALA A 10 -9.52 -23.04 15.20
CA ALA A 10 -10.16 -24.36 15.22
C ALA A 10 -9.18 -25.48 15.60
N LYS A 11 -7.95 -25.44 15.09
CA LYS A 11 -6.92 -26.45 15.39
C LYS A 11 -6.41 -26.40 16.83
N THR A 12 -6.33 -25.22 17.42
CA THR A 12 -5.76 -25.05 18.77
C THR A 12 -6.79 -25.13 19.88
N THR A 13 -8.04 -24.75 19.60
CA THR A 13 -9.10 -24.62 20.63
C THR A 13 -10.38 -25.38 20.35
N GLY A 14 -10.52 -25.94 19.14
CA GLY A 14 -11.78 -26.53 18.67
C GLY A 14 -12.85 -25.51 18.22
N ASN A 15 -12.61 -24.20 18.43
CA ASN A 15 -13.56 -23.13 18.09
C ASN A 15 -12.95 -22.17 17.06
N PRO A 16 -13.45 -22.09 15.81
CA PRO A 16 -12.93 -21.22 14.77
C PRO A 16 -13.05 -19.71 15.10
N HIS A 17 -13.93 -19.33 16.01
CA HIS A 17 -14.19 -17.96 16.44
C HIS A 17 -13.45 -17.53 17.70
N PHE A 18 -12.62 -18.44 18.27
CA PHE A 18 -11.96 -18.18 19.57
C PHE A 18 -11.07 -16.94 19.54
N PHE A 19 -10.35 -16.70 18.43
CA PHE A 19 -9.47 -15.57 18.24
C PHE A 19 -10.05 -14.47 17.33
N ASP A 20 -11.38 -14.35 17.24
CA ASP A 20 -11.98 -13.22 16.50
C ASP A 20 -11.50 -11.87 17.08
N LEU A 21 -11.24 -10.87 16.21
CA LEU A 21 -10.47 -9.65 16.50
C LEU A 21 -10.95 -8.84 17.72
N ARG A 22 -12.17 -9.05 18.20
CA ARG A 22 -12.74 -8.33 19.37
C ARG A 22 -12.71 -9.13 20.66
N THR A 23 -12.25 -10.37 20.61
CA THR A 23 -12.20 -11.25 21.79
C THR A 23 -11.01 -10.94 22.70
N SER A 24 -11.14 -11.23 23.99
CA SER A 24 -10.03 -11.16 24.94
C SER A 24 -8.91 -12.15 24.57
N ALA A 25 -9.26 -13.30 24.01
CA ALA A 25 -8.31 -14.30 23.53
C ALA A 25 -7.45 -13.75 22.37
N CYS A 26 -8.05 -13.02 21.43
CA CYS A 26 -7.29 -12.36 20.36
C CYS A 26 -6.33 -11.31 20.93
N LYS A 27 -6.77 -10.48 21.87
CA LYS A 27 -5.88 -9.50 22.53
C LYS A 27 -4.68 -10.16 23.19
N LEU A 28 -4.90 -11.28 23.90
CA LEU A 28 -3.82 -12.04 24.53
C LEU A 28 -2.86 -12.62 23.47
N LEU A 29 -3.39 -13.16 22.37
CA LEU A 29 -2.57 -13.66 21.25
C LEU A 29 -1.70 -12.55 20.66
N LEU A 30 -2.25 -11.36 20.44
CA LEU A 30 -1.49 -10.22 19.91
C LEU A 30 -0.39 -9.77 20.88
N SER A 31 -0.69 -9.62 22.17
CA SER A 31 0.33 -9.29 23.17
C SER A 31 1.43 -10.35 23.26
N PHE A 32 1.11 -11.63 23.05
CA PHE A 32 2.12 -12.68 22.97
C PHE A 32 2.98 -12.56 21.73
N ILE A 33 2.38 -12.21 20.57
CA ILE A 33 3.15 -11.98 19.33
C ILE A 33 4.09 -10.77 19.51
N GLU A 34 3.61 -9.66 20.09
CA GLU A 34 4.44 -8.50 20.42
C GLU A 34 5.63 -8.90 21.29
N TYR A 35 5.39 -9.67 22.35
CA TYR A 35 6.46 -10.18 23.20
C TYR A 35 7.48 -11.03 22.43
N LEU A 36 7.04 -11.88 21.49
CA LEU A 36 7.94 -12.69 20.67
C LEU A 36 8.80 -11.82 19.74
N LEU A 37 8.23 -10.80 19.13
CA LEU A 37 8.95 -9.87 18.26
C LEU A 37 10.02 -9.09 19.05
N GLU A 38 9.66 -8.55 20.21
CA GLU A 38 10.54 -7.69 21.01
C GLU A 38 11.65 -8.48 21.73
N ASN A 39 11.33 -9.65 22.30
CA ASN A 39 12.23 -10.36 23.21
C ASN A 39 12.89 -11.59 22.62
N LYS A 40 12.38 -12.14 21.53
CA LYS A 40 12.89 -13.35 20.90
C LYS A 40 13.37 -13.14 19.46
N ASN A 41 13.23 -11.92 18.91
CA ASN A 41 13.47 -11.59 17.51
C ASN A 41 12.79 -12.59 16.55
N PHE A 42 11.64 -13.14 16.97
CA PHE A 42 10.92 -14.12 16.19
C PHE A 42 10.02 -13.40 15.18
N CYS A 43 10.45 -13.38 13.94
CA CYS A 43 9.66 -12.86 12.83
C CYS A 43 9.80 -13.82 11.65
N GLU A 44 8.76 -14.59 11.35
CA GLU A 44 8.77 -15.54 10.23
C GLU A 44 8.60 -14.84 8.88
N PHE A 45 7.83 -13.75 8.88
CA PHE A 45 7.56 -12.97 7.67
C PHE A 45 7.82 -11.48 7.92
N ASN A 46 8.59 -10.88 7.03
CA ASN A 46 8.89 -9.44 7.14
C ASN A 46 7.62 -8.61 6.92
N ILE A 47 7.34 -7.72 7.85
CA ILE A 47 6.18 -6.81 7.82
C ILE A 47 6.61 -5.35 7.60
N GLY A 48 7.92 -5.09 7.47
CA GLY A 48 8.45 -3.72 7.45
C GLY A 48 8.27 -3.00 8.79
N ASP A 49 8.42 -1.68 8.75
CA ASP A 49 8.17 -0.83 9.93
C ASP A 49 6.68 -0.77 10.25
N THR A 50 6.33 -0.99 11.52
CA THR A 50 4.96 -0.94 12.03
C THR A 50 4.66 0.35 12.80
N ASP A 51 5.61 1.25 12.92
CA ASP A 51 5.42 2.53 13.58
C ASP A 51 4.31 3.35 12.91
N GLY A 52 3.41 3.85 13.72
CA GLY A 52 2.25 4.62 13.24
C GLY A 52 1.09 3.78 12.68
N LEU A 53 1.21 2.45 12.62
CA LEU A 53 0.07 1.57 12.36
C LEU A 53 -0.85 1.51 13.59
N SER A 54 -2.14 1.38 13.37
CA SER A 54 -3.13 1.27 14.45
C SER A 54 -4.31 0.39 14.06
N GLY A 55 -5.07 -0.04 15.05
CA GLY A 55 -6.32 -0.76 14.84
C GLY A 55 -6.16 -2.06 14.04
N ILE A 56 -6.99 -2.22 13.00
CA ILE A 56 -7.05 -3.46 12.20
C ILE A 56 -5.75 -3.70 11.45
N GLU A 57 -5.16 -2.65 10.90
CA GLU A 57 -3.93 -2.74 10.13
C GLU A 57 -2.75 -3.23 10.95
N TYR A 58 -2.56 -2.67 12.15
CA TYR A 58 -1.56 -3.15 13.11
C TYR A 58 -1.76 -4.62 13.45
N THR A 59 -3.00 -5.00 13.77
CA THR A 59 -3.37 -6.38 14.07
C THR A 59 -3.05 -7.34 12.91
N GLU A 60 -3.38 -6.97 11.68
CA GLU A 60 -3.10 -7.82 10.50
C GLU A 60 -1.60 -7.96 10.24
N ASN A 61 -0.81 -6.91 10.45
CA ASN A 61 0.65 -6.98 10.35
C ASN A 61 1.25 -7.89 11.43
N LEU A 62 0.83 -7.77 12.69
CA LEU A 62 1.30 -8.64 13.78
C LEU A 62 0.99 -10.12 13.50
N LEU A 63 -0.24 -10.44 13.11
CA LEU A 63 -0.63 -11.81 12.76
C LEU A 63 0.21 -12.33 11.57
N TYR A 64 0.43 -11.50 10.56
CA TYR A 64 1.24 -11.84 9.40
C TYR A 64 2.68 -12.18 9.78
N SER A 65 3.29 -11.45 10.71
CA SER A 65 4.69 -11.68 11.14
C SER A 65 4.95 -13.09 11.66
N VAL A 66 3.92 -13.74 12.19
CA VAL A 66 3.98 -15.14 12.69
C VAL A 66 3.26 -16.13 11.76
N GLY A 67 2.95 -15.74 10.53
CA GLY A 67 2.35 -16.60 9.52
C GLY A 67 0.84 -16.85 9.72
N ILE A 68 0.14 -16.00 10.47
CA ILE A 68 -1.31 -16.07 10.63
C ILE A 68 -1.97 -14.99 9.77
N LEU A 69 -3.00 -15.34 9.00
CA LEU A 69 -3.71 -14.43 8.12
C LEU A 69 -5.19 -14.39 8.48
N LYS A 70 -5.77 -13.20 8.55
CA LYS A 70 -7.21 -13.04 8.66
C LYS A 70 -7.92 -13.48 7.38
N ASP A 71 -7.42 -12.99 6.25
CA ASP A 71 -7.90 -13.26 4.91
C ASP A 71 -6.74 -13.15 3.91
N ASN A 72 -6.65 -14.10 3.02
CA ASN A 72 -5.57 -14.13 2.02
C ASN A 72 -6.07 -14.16 0.57
N VAL A 73 -7.38 -14.13 0.35
CA VAL A 73 -8.00 -14.20 -0.98
C VAL A 73 -8.63 -12.87 -1.35
N SER A 74 -9.41 -12.24 -0.47
CA SER A 74 -10.02 -10.93 -0.73
C SER A 74 -9.10 -9.75 -0.36
N ASN A 75 -7.98 -10.01 0.32
CA ASN A 75 -6.91 -9.04 0.55
C ASN A 75 -5.99 -9.03 -0.69
N THR A 76 -6.19 -8.03 -1.55
CA THR A 76 -5.55 -7.93 -2.87
C THR A 76 -4.89 -6.58 -3.06
N CYS A 77 -3.90 -6.54 -3.96
CA CYS A 77 -3.30 -5.33 -4.51
C CYS A 77 -3.47 -5.33 -6.03
N LEU A 78 -3.90 -4.23 -6.62
CA LEU A 78 -4.03 -4.07 -8.06
C LEU A 78 -2.71 -3.54 -8.62
N VAL A 79 -2.13 -4.27 -9.57
CA VAL A 79 -0.82 -3.94 -10.15
C VAL A 79 -0.84 -4.04 -11.67
N TYR A 80 0.08 -3.30 -12.33
CA TYR A 80 0.31 -3.33 -13.76
C TYR A 80 1.81 -3.25 -14.05
N GLY A 81 2.28 -3.99 -15.05
CA GLY A 81 3.69 -3.98 -15.45
C GLY A 81 4.63 -4.69 -14.45
N LEU A 82 4.09 -5.53 -13.57
CA LEU A 82 4.85 -6.33 -12.60
C LEU A 82 4.70 -7.82 -12.84
N HIS A 83 5.80 -8.55 -12.72
CA HIS A 83 5.78 -10.00 -12.65
C HIS A 83 6.46 -10.50 -11.37
N GLY A 84 6.19 -11.75 -10.97
CA GLY A 84 6.64 -12.30 -9.70
C GLY A 84 7.57 -13.49 -9.86
N VAL A 85 8.64 -13.52 -9.08
CA VAL A 85 9.52 -14.69 -8.91
C VAL A 85 9.15 -15.38 -7.62
N LYS A 86 8.89 -16.69 -7.68
CA LYS A 86 8.57 -17.50 -6.50
C LYS A 86 9.83 -17.86 -5.71
N LYS A 87 9.63 -18.30 -4.46
CA LYS A 87 10.70 -18.73 -3.57
C LYS A 87 11.53 -19.92 -4.09
N ASP A 88 11.02 -20.70 -5.02
CA ASP A 88 11.74 -21.76 -5.72
C ASP A 88 12.50 -21.28 -6.97
N GLY A 89 12.54 -19.98 -7.21
CA GLY A 89 13.17 -19.33 -8.36
C GLY A 89 12.35 -19.37 -9.65
N SER A 90 11.20 -20.04 -9.68
CA SER A 90 10.34 -20.09 -10.86
C SER A 90 9.49 -18.84 -10.99
N ILE A 91 9.15 -18.47 -12.23
CA ILE A 91 8.26 -17.32 -12.51
C ILE A 91 6.80 -17.69 -12.18
N HIS A 92 6.07 -16.75 -11.59
CA HIS A 92 4.64 -16.91 -11.32
C HIS A 92 3.84 -16.71 -12.62
N LYS A 93 3.44 -17.82 -13.27
CA LYS A 93 2.85 -17.81 -14.62
C LYS A 93 1.61 -16.90 -14.78
N GLY A 94 0.76 -16.79 -13.76
CA GLY A 94 -0.43 -15.93 -13.83
C GLY A 94 -0.07 -14.44 -13.88
N MET A 95 0.94 -14.00 -13.13
CA MET A 95 1.43 -12.62 -13.19
C MET A 95 2.24 -12.38 -14.46
N GLU A 96 3.03 -13.36 -14.89
CA GLU A 96 3.78 -13.29 -16.15
C GLU A 96 2.85 -13.14 -17.35
N GLY A 97 1.73 -13.87 -17.40
CA GLY A 97 0.72 -13.70 -18.43
C GLY A 97 0.17 -12.28 -18.47
N ALA A 98 -0.25 -11.72 -17.34
CA ALA A 98 -0.74 -10.35 -17.26
C ALA A 98 0.35 -9.32 -17.63
N PHE A 99 1.61 -9.56 -17.23
CA PHE A 99 2.75 -8.73 -17.60
C PHE A 99 3.00 -8.71 -19.12
N ILE A 100 2.95 -9.86 -19.76
CA ILE A 100 3.15 -9.99 -21.23
C ILE A 100 2.01 -9.33 -22.00
N GLU A 101 0.77 -9.58 -21.59
CA GLU A 101 -0.43 -9.03 -22.24
C GLU A 101 -0.70 -7.56 -21.90
N ARG A 102 0.11 -6.96 -21.02
CA ARG A 102 -0.09 -5.58 -20.56
C ARG A 102 -1.48 -5.38 -19.92
N GLU A 103 -1.87 -6.32 -19.07
CA GLU A 103 -3.16 -6.31 -18.38
C GLU A 103 -3.00 -5.99 -16.89
N PRO A 104 -3.89 -5.18 -16.30
CA PRO A 104 -3.97 -5.01 -14.86
C PRO A 104 -4.34 -6.33 -14.17
N VAL A 105 -3.71 -6.63 -13.05
CA VAL A 105 -4.01 -7.85 -12.28
C VAL A 105 -4.18 -7.58 -10.78
N GLN A 106 -5.24 -8.12 -10.19
CA GLN A 106 -5.40 -8.15 -8.75
C GLN A 106 -4.61 -9.32 -8.16
N VAL A 107 -3.52 -9.02 -7.47
CA VAL A 107 -2.68 -10.02 -6.83
C VAL A 107 -3.13 -10.22 -5.39
N THR A 108 -3.51 -11.46 -5.05
CA THR A 108 -3.96 -11.80 -3.70
C THR A 108 -2.80 -11.88 -2.72
N LEU A 109 -3.05 -11.63 -1.43
CA LEU A 109 -2.07 -11.84 -0.37
C LEU A 109 -1.53 -13.28 -0.36
N LYS A 110 -2.36 -14.27 -0.73
CA LYS A 110 -1.94 -15.67 -0.92
C LYS A 110 -0.86 -15.80 -1.98
N THR A 111 -1.03 -15.15 -3.14
CA THR A 111 -0.02 -15.14 -4.22
C THR A 111 1.24 -14.43 -3.76
N LEU A 112 1.12 -13.20 -3.25
CA LEU A 112 2.26 -12.39 -2.76
C LEU A 112 3.10 -13.14 -1.73
N SER A 113 2.47 -13.87 -0.81
CA SER A 113 3.16 -14.67 0.22
C SER A 113 3.99 -15.82 -0.36
N SER A 114 3.76 -16.23 -1.59
CA SER A 114 4.51 -17.28 -2.28
C SER A 114 5.72 -16.74 -3.06
N LEU A 115 5.79 -15.42 -3.26
CA LEU A 115 6.85 -14.78 -4.02
C LEU A 115 8.09 -14.51 -3.16
N GLU A 116 9.24 -14.52 -3.81
CA GLU A 116 10.51 -14.04 -3.29
C GLU A 116 10.68 -12.55 -3.59
N CYS A 117 10.33 -12.13 -4.83
CA CYS A 117 10.39 -10.73 -5.22
C CYS A 117 9.41 -10.43 -6.38
N LEU A 118 9.20 -9.13 -6.60
CA LEU A 118 8.54 -8.58 -7.77
C LEU A 118 9.57 -7.88 -8.67
N CYS A 119 9.34 -7.92 -9.98
CA CYS A 119 10.20 -7.34 -11.00
C CYS A 119 9.37 -6.55 -12.03
N THR A 120 9.99 -5.51 -12.63
CA THR A 120 9.34 -4.58 -13.58
C THR A 120 9.67 -4.84 -15.02
N GLY A 121 10.57 -5.75 -15.33
CA GLY A 121 11.02 -6.02 -16.70
C GLY A 121 11.92 -7.24 -16.79
N ASN A 122 12.34 -7.55 -18.00
CA ASN A 122 13.33 -8.59 -18.27
C ASN A 122 14.72 -8.09 -17.89
N SER A 123 15.66 -9.00 -17.66
CA SER A 123 17.04 -8.74 -17.22
C SER A 123 17.81 -7.67 -18.02
N MET A 124 17.34 -7.27 -19.21
CA MET A 124 17.97 -6.26 -20.06
C MET A 124 17.33 -4.87 -20.02
N GLN A 125 16.09 -4.73 -19.51
CA GLN A 125 15.37 -3.44 -19.42
C GLN A 125 14.53 -3.42 -18.16
N GLU A 126 15.17 -3.18 -17.03
CA GLU A 126 14.46 -3.02 -15.76
C GLU A 126 14.05 -1.54 -15.58
N ILE A 127 12.74 -1.31 -15.47
CA ILE A 127 12.21 0.01 -15.14
C ILE A 127 12.45 0.24 -13.64
N LYS A 128 13.05 1.37 -13.27
CA LYS A 128 13.38 1.69 -11.86
C LYS A 128 12.29 2.49 -11.15
N GLU A 129 11.32 2.98 -11.88
CA GLU A 129 10.25 3.85 -11.39
C GLU A 129 8.93 3.10 -11.32
N ILE A 130 8.28 3.15 -10.19
CA ILE A 130 6.95 2.57 -9.97
C ILE A 130 6.04 3.69 -9.48
N TYR A 131 4.88 3.83 -10.12
CA TYR A 131 3.91 4.87 -9.79
C TYR A 131 2.74 4.28 -9.03
N VAL A 132 2.46 4.84 -7.87
CA VAL A 132 1.39 4.41 -6.97
C VAL A 132 0.35 5.50 -6.90
N VAL A 133 -0.88 5.16 -7.23
CA VAL A 133 -2.03 6.06 -7.13
C VAL A 133 -3.10 5.48 -6.21
N GLU A 134 -3.89 6.34 -5.62
CA GLU A 134 -4.95 5.93 -4.70
C GLU A 134 -6.21 5.47 -5.46
N ASN A 135 -6.53 6.17 -6.54
CA ASN A 135 -7.80 6.05 -7.24
C ASN A 135 -7.74 5.08 -8.42
N PRO A 136 -8.67 4.09 -8.52
CA PRO A 136 -8.72 3.14 -9.65
C PRO A 136 -8.97 3.78 -11.01
N ALA A 137 -9.71 4.91 -11.09
CA ALA A 137 -9.92 5.60 -12.37
C ALA A 137 -8.63 6.26 -12.87
N VAL A 138 -7.85 6.86 -11.98
CA VAL A 138 -6.52 7.40 -12.28
C VAL A 138 -5.57 6.29 -12.70
N PHE A 139 -5.59 5.16 -12.00
CA PHE A 139 -4.80 3.99 -12.38
C PHE A 139 -5.15 3.50 -13.79
N SER A 140 -6.45 3.36 -14.12
CA SER A 140 -6.89 2.96 -15.46
C SER A 140 -6.41 3.93 -16.53
N TYR A 141 -6.60 5.24 -16.30
CA TYR A 141 -6.11 6.28 -17.21
C TYR A 141 -4.59 6.18 -17.47
N LEU A 142 -3.81 5.96 -16.41
CA LEU A 142 -2.35 5.86 -16.53
C LEU A 142 -1.91 4.60 -17.28
N THR A 143 -2.55 3.45 -17.05
CA THR A 143 -2.23 2.21 -17.76
C THR A 143 -2.57 2.29 -19.25
N ASP A 144 -3.66 2.99 -19.60
CA ASP A 144 -4.06 3.21 -21.00
C ASP A 144 -3.14 4.21 -21.71
N THR A 145 -2.73 5.27 -20.98
CA THR A 145 -1.92 6.35 -21.56
C THR A 145 -0.43 5.98 -21.63
N TYR A 146 0.07 5.22 -20.68
CA TYR A 146 1.47 4.81 -20.55
C TYR A 146 1.63 3.29 -20.45
N PRO A 147 1.38 2.54 -21.53
CA PRO A 147 1.34 1.07 -21.47
C PRO A 147 2.68 0.43 -21.11
N ASP A 148 3.79 1.14 -21.27
CA ASP A 148 5.12 0.67 -20.84
C ASP A 148 5.46 1.01 -19.39
N GLY A 149 4.59 1.75 -18.69
CA GLY A 149 4.77 2.12 -17.29
C GLY A 149 4.56 0.96 -16.32
N VAL A 150 4.86 1.22 -15.05
CA VAL A 150 4.62 0.30 -13.93
C VAL A 150 3.78 1.00 -12.88
N PHE A 151 2.59 0.47 -12.63
CA PHE A 151 1.60 1.12 -11.77
C PHE A 151 1.07 0.19 -10.69
N ILE A 152 0.77 0.77 -9.53
CA ILE A 152 0.11 0.11 -8.39
C ILE A 152 -1.05 1.00 -7.95
N CYS A 153 -2.21 0.39 -7.71
CA CYS A 153 -3.37 1.10 -7.16
C CYS A 153 -3.60 0.72 -5.70
N GLY A 154 -3.66 1.72 -4.83
CA GLY A 154 -3.98 1.57 -3.41
C GLY A 154 -5.44 1.25 -3.14
N ASN A 155 -6.34 1.66 -4.05
CA ASN A 155 -7.77 1.44 -3.97
C ASN A 155 -8.37 1.92 -2.63
N GLY A 156 -8.09 3.17 -2.26
CA GLY A 156 -8.46 3.79 -0.99
C GLY A 156 -7.53 3.38 0.15
N GLN A 157 -8.06 2.88 1.25
CA GLN A 157 -7.25 2.44 2.41
C GLN A 157 -6.34 1.25 2.06
N PHE A 158 -5.05 1.41 2.28
CA PHE A 158 -4.07 0.38 1.96
C PHE A 158 -4.26 -0.87 2.80
N LYS A 159 -4.44 -2.00 2.13
CA LYS A 159 -4.53 -3.33 2.74
C LYS A 159 -3.15 -3.94 2.94
N LEU A 160 -3.07 -5.01 3.73
CA LEU A 160 -1.82 -5.73 3.94
C LEU A 160 -1.16 -6.19 2.62
N ALA A 161 -1.96 -6.63 1.62
CA ALA A 161 -1.42 -7.01 0.30
C ALA A 161 -0.66 -5.86 -0.38
N PHE A 162 -1.12 -4.62 -0.24
CA PHE A 162 -0.41 -3.45 -0.76
C PHE A 162 0.97 -3.30 -0.10
N TYR A 163 1.05 -3.36 1.24
CA TYR A 163 2.32 -3.25 1.94
C TYR A 163 3.28 -4.40 1.62
N ILE A 164 2.78 -5.64 1.51
CA ILE A 164 3.60 -6.78 1.10
C ILE A 164 4.09 -6.61 -0.35
N THR A 165 3.29 -6.03 -1.24
CA THR A 165 3.75 -5.67 -2.59
C THR A 165 4.93 -4.71 -2.54
N LEU A 166 4.88 -3.66 -1.69
CA LEU A 166 5.99 -2.72 -1.54
C LEU A 166 7.23 -3.37 -0.90
N GLU A 167 7.07 -4.26 0.08
CA GLU A 167 8.19 -4.99 0.67
C GLU A 167 8.89 -5.90 -0.35
N LEU A 168 8.15 -6.55 -1.27
CA LEU A 168 8.73 -7.37 -2.35
C LEU A 168 9.46 -6.52 -3.42
N LEU A 169 9.27 -5.21 -3.42
CA LEU A 169 9.93 -4.23 -4.29
C LEU A 169 11.03 -3.43 -3.57
N LYS A 170 11.19 -3.63 -2.25
CA LYS A 170 12.06 -2.81 -1.40
C LYS A 170 13.52 -2.84 -1.84
N GLY A 171 14.13 -1.65 -1.81
CA GLY A 171 15.56 -1.47 -2.10
C GLY A 171 15.95 -1.57 -3.57
N LYS A 172 15.00 -1.84 -4.49
CA LYS A 172 15.28 -1.97 -5.92
C LYS A 172 14.74 -0.80 -6.75
N TYR A 173 13.62 -0.22 -6.34
CA TYR A 173 12.84 0.72 -7.13
C TYR A 173 12.54 1.99 -6.38
N THR A 174 12.40 3.10 -7.11
CA THR A 174 11.81 4.34 -6.58
C THR A 174 10.30 4.29 -6.76
N ILE A 175 9.57 4.60 -5.70
CA ILE A 175 8.10 4.60 -5.68
C ILE A 175 7.60 6.04 -5.67
N PHE A 176 6.95 6.45 -6.75
CA PHE A 176 6.30 7.74 -6.88
C PHE A 176 4.84 7.61 -6.46
N TYR A 177 4.46 8.25 -5.36
CA TYR A 177 3.11 8.17 -4.80
C TYR A 177 2.33 9.46 -5.01
N ALA A 178 1.11 9.34 -5.54
CA ALA A 178 0.12 10.41 -5.60
C ALA A 178 -1.21 9.96 -4.98
N GLY A 179 -1.88 10.89 -4.30
CA GLY A 179 -3.20 10.71 -3.69
C GLY A 179 -4.02 11.99 -3.80
N ASP A 180 -5.24 11.97 -3.29
CA ASP A 180 -6.11 13.13 -3.24
C ASP A 180 -5.52 14.25 -2.37
N PHE A 181 -5.85 15.48 -2.70
CA PHE A 181 -5.53 16.65 -1.88
C PHE A 181 -6.71 16.93 -0.94
N ASP A 182 -6.82 16.05 0.04
CA ASP A 182 -7.70 16.17 1.19
C ASP A 182 -7.01 15.69 2.47
N ALA A 183 -7.74 15.65 3.57
CA ALA A 183 -7.14 15.28 4.85
C ALA A 183 -6.72 13.81 4.90
N ASP A 184 -7.50 12.92 4.32
CA ASP A 184 -7.22 11.48 4.33
C ASP A 184 -6.08 11.14 3.36
N GLY A 185 -6.07 11.73 2.15
CA GLY A 185 -5.01 11.56 1.17
C GLY A 185 -3.64 12.05 1.69
N LEU A 186 -3.60 13.21 2.39
CA LEU A 186 -2.35 13.68 3.00
C LEU A 186 -1.89 12.79 4.16
N MET A 187 -2.81 12.25 4.97
CA MET A 187 -2.46 11.29 6.02
C MET A 187 -1.92 9.98 5.45
N ILE A 188 -2.49 9.48 4.35
CA ILE A 188 -2.01 8.29 3.65
C ILE A 188 -0.61 8.56 3.06
N ALA A 189 -0.42 9.70 2.39
CA ALA A 189 0.88 10.13 1.84
C ALA A 189 1.96 10.20 2.93
N GLN A 190 1.66 10.85 4.05
CA GLN A 190 2.56 10.93 5.20
C GLN A 190 2.92 9.55 5.75
N LYS A 191 1.94 8.67 5.94
CA LYS A 191 2.15 7.33 6.45
C LYS A 191 3.08 6.52 5.54
N LEU A 192 2.85 6.60 4.23
CA LEU A 192 3.68 5.90 3.26
C LEU A 192 5.11 6.46 3.23
N LYS A 193 5.26 7.79 3.24
CA LYS A 193 6.56 8.46 3.30
C LYS A 193 7.34 8.13 4.57
N ASN A 194 6.69 8.09 5.72
CA ASN A 194 7.33 7.73 6.99
C ASN A 194 7.79 6.27 7.00
N ARG A 195 6.97 5.35 6.46
CA ARG A 195 7.31 3.92 6.41
C ARG A 195 8.44 3.59 5.42
N TYR A 196 8.55 4.33 4.32
CA TYR A 196 9.55 4.13 3.27
C TYR A 196 10.27 5.42 2.90
N PRO A 197 11.00 6.07 3.84
CA PRO A 197 11.51 7.43 3.67
C PRO A 197 12.52 7.58 2.53
N SER A 198 13.31 6.55 2.25
CA SER A 198 14.34 6.54 1.20
C SER A 198 13.82 6.04 -0.16
N GLN A 199 12.66 5.42 -0.20
CA GLN A 199 12.13 4.77 -1.41
C GLN A 199 10.92 5.53 -1.99
N VAL A 200 10.08 6.13 -1.13
CA VAL A 200 8.89 6.85 -1.56
C VAL A 200 9.20 8.31 -1.84
N VAL A 201 8.84 8.75 -3.02
CA VAL A 201 8.82 10.15 -3.47
C VAL A 201 7.36 10.57 -3.60
N LEU A 202 7.00 11.70 -2.99
CA LEU A 202 5.67 12.27 -3.13
C LEU A 202 5.55 12.93 -4.51
N TRP A 203 4.66 12.39 -5.33
CA TRP A 203 4.54 12.74 -6.74
C TRP A 203 3.49 13.81 -6.93
N GLU A 204 3.94 14.96 -7.47
CA GLU A 204 3.11 16.13 -7.81
C GLU A 204 2.36 16.78 -6.61
N TYR A 205 2.83 16.58 -5.37
CA TYR A 205 2.29 17.27 -4.19
C TYR A 205 2.73 18.74 -4.19
N ASN A 206 2.05 19.55 -5.00
CA ASN A 206 2.39 20.93 -5.30
C ASN A 206 1.22 21.87 -4.99
N GLU A 207 1.52 23.01 -4.35
CA GLU A 207 0.54 24.03 -4.01
C GLU A 207 -0.15 24.65 -5.25
N GLU A 208 0.59 24.80 -6.35
CA GLU A 208 0.05 25.38 -7.60
C GLU A 208 -0.97 24.43 -8.21
N TYR A 209 -0.69 23.12 -8.22
CA TYR A 209 -1.64 22.11 -8.69
C TYR A 209 -2.89 22.06 -7.80
N TYR A 210 -2.71 22.08 -6.46
CA TYR A 210 -3.86 22.17 -5.56
C TYR A 210 -4.75 23.35 -5.89
N LYS A 211 -4.20 24.57 -6.06
CA LYS A 211 -4.99 25.78 -6.38
C LYS A 211 -5.68 25.69 -7.74
N ARG A 212 -5.01 25.10 -8.73
CA ARG A 212 -5.52 24.96 -10.09
C ARG A 212 -6.73 24.00 -10.17
N TYR A 213 -6.74 22.96 -9.34
CA TYR A 213 -7.74 21.91 -9.38
C TYR A 213 -8.65 21.88 -8.14
N LEU A 214 -8.80 23.01 -7.46
CA LEU A 214 -9.72 23.14 -6.33
C LEU A 214 -11.13 22.66 -6.71
N SER A 215 -11.72 21.81 -5.90
CA SER A 215 -13.12 21.39 -6.04
C SER A 215 -14.05 22.28 -5.21
N ASP A 216 -15.36 22.08 -5.37
CA ASP A 216 -16.39 22.75 -4.53
C ASP A 216 -16.68 21.98 -3.23
N VAL A 217 -15.92 20.92 -2.93
CA VAL A 217 -16.12 20.08 -1.73
C VAL A 217 -15.41 20.68 -0.54
N GLN A 218 -16.19 21.13 0.44
CA GLN A 218 -15.66 21.71 1.68
C GLN A 218 -15.16 20.63 2.65
N LEU A 219 -14.04 20.91 3.29
CA LEU A 219 -13.52 20.10 4.38
C LEU A 219 -14.25 20.44 5.68
N ASP A 220 -14.74 19.42 6.36
CA ASP A 220 -15.35 19.56 7.68
C ASP A 220 -14.32 19.76 8.80
N ASN A 221 -14.80 20.06 10.01
CA ASN A 221 -13.92 20.26 11.17
C ASN A 221 -13.10 19.01 11.52
N THR A 222 -13.61 17.82 11.22
CA THR A 222 -12.90 16.55 11.46
C THR A 222 -11.73 16.42 10.50
N ALA A 223 -11.92 16.73 9.22
CA ALA A 223 -10.88 16.77 8.21
C ALA A 223 -9.79 17.81 8.56
N LEU A 224 -10.20 19.02 8.95
CA LEU A 224 -9.27 20.07 9.37
C LEU A 224 -8.43 19.64 10.58
N ALA A 225 -9.04 18.99 11.58
CA ALA A 225 -8.30 18.46 12.74
C ALA A 225 -7.32 17.32 12.37
N LYS A 226 -7.62 16.50 11.33
CA LYS A 226 -6.68 15.51 10.82
C LYS A 226 -5.47 16.17 10.15
N LEU A 227 -5.66 17.26 9.41
CA LEU A 227 -4.57 17.99 8.76
C LEU A 227 -3.52 18.50 9.75
N GLU A 228 -3.91 18.88 10.99
CA GLU A 228 -2.95 19.29 12.01
C GLU A 228 -1.89 18.20 12.32
N LYS A 229 -2.22 16.93 12.14
CA LYS A 229 -1.34 15.79 12.36
C LYS A 229 -0.35 15.53 11.20
N VAL A 230 -0.50 16.23 10.08
CA VAL A 230 0.42 16.12 8.95
C VAL A 230 1.68 16.93 9.25
N VAL A 231 2.82 16.26 9.41
CA VAL A 231 4.11 16.87 9.80
C VAL A 231 5.21 16.70 8.76
N VAL A 232 5.05 15.80 7.78
CA VAL A 232 6.02 15.60 6.70
C VAL A 232 6.25 16.91 5.95
N LYS A 233 7.54 17.28 5.79
CA LYS A 233 7.95 18.59 5.25
C LYS A 233 7.43 18.82 3.83
N GLU A 234 7.52 17.82 2.99
CA GLU A 234 7.10 17.89 1.58
C GLU A 234 5.60 18.13 1.42
N LEU A 235 4.77 17.76 2.41
CA LEU A 235 3.32 17.95 2.40
C LEU A 235 2.88 19.33 2.94
N GLN A 236 3.77 20.09 3.60
CA GLN A 236 3.38 21.34 4.26
C GLN A 236 2.81 22.40 3.31
N PRO A 237 3.30 22.59 2.06
CA PRO A 237 2.71 23.57 1.14
C PRO A 237 1.25 23.26 0.83
N VAL A 238 0.92 22.00 0.52
CA VAL A 238 -0.46 21.56 0.23
C VAL A 238 -1.32 21.62 1.50
N LYS A 239 -0.82 21.14 2.65
CA LYS A 239 -1.49 21.22 3.95
C LYS A 239 -1.90 22.67 4.28
N ASN A 240 -0.98 23.62 4.15
CA ASN A 240 -1.25 25.03 4.47
C ASN A 240 -2.34 25.61 3.55
N SER A 241 -2.33 25.20 2.28
CA SER A 241 -3.36 25.59 1.34
C SER A 241 -4.72 24.97 1.65
N LEU A 242 -4.77 23.69 2.03
CA LEU A 242 -5.98 23.00 2.51
C LEU A 242 -6.58 23.69 3.74
N LEU A 243 -5.76 24.07 4.72
CA LEU A 243 -6.20 24.82 5.90
C LEU A 243 -6.71 26.22 5.57
N LYS A 244 -6.11 26.86 4.57
CA LYS A 244 -6.48 28.22 4.12
C LYS A 244 -7.79 28.23 3.33
N TYR A 245 -7.90 27.38 2.32
CA TYR A 245 -9.04 27.38 1.39
C TYR A 245 -10.18 26.48 1.86
N LYS A 246 -9.88 25.48 2.70
CA LYS A 246 -10.84 24.51 3.28
C LYS A 246 -11.63 23.73 2.24
N MET A 247 -11.03 23.48 1.09
CA MET A 247 -11.62 22.77 -0.05
C MET A 247 -10.72 21.60 -0.44
N ALA A 248 -11.29 20.49 -0.89
CA ALA A 248 -10.53 19.35 -1.41
C ALA A 248 -10.15 19.55 -2.89
N ALA A 249 -9.17 18.77 -3.37
CA ALA A 249 -8.94 18.56 -4.80
C ALA A 249 -8.65 17.08 -5.06
N TYR A 250 -9.24 16.52 -6.11
CA TYR A 250 -9.29 15.10 -6.37
C TYR A 250 -8.41 14.69 -7.55
N GLN A 251 -7.78 13.53 -7.46
CA GLN A 251 -6.87 13.00 -8.47
C GLN A 251 -7.49 12.93 -9.86
N GLU A 252 -8.79 12.61 -9.98
CA GLU A 252 -9.49 12.50 -11.26
C GLU A 252 -9.54 13.82 -12.04
N THR A 253 -9.45 14.95 -11.36
CA THR A 253 -9.40 16.26 -12.02
C THR A 253 -7.99 16.66 -12.41
N MET A 254 -6.98 15.96 -11.93
CA MET A 254 -5.56 16.27 -12.07
C MET A 254 -4.83 15.35 -13.06
N LEU A 255 -5.51 14.58 -13.90
CA LEU A 255 -4.91 13.55 -14.76
C LEU A 255 -3.75 14.06 -15.61
N GLU A 256 -3.84 15.29 -16.11
CA GLU A 256 -2.82 15.88 -17.01
C GLU A 256 -1.48 16.19 -16.34
N ILE A 257 -1.41 16.22 -14.99
CA ILE A 257 -0.14 16.44 -14.28
C ILE A 257 0.62 15.15 -14.01
N TYR A 258 -0.05 14.00 -14.07
CA TYR A 258 0.54 12.70 -13.75
C TYR A 258 1.31 12.13 -14.96
N LEU A 259 2.47 12.75 -15.25
CA LEU A 259 3.37 12.30 -16.32
C LEU A 259 4.52 11.52 -15.71
N PRO A 260 4.69 10.21 -16.03
CA PRO A 260 5.85 9.45 -15.60
C PRO A 260 7.17 10.13 -16.01
N TYR A 261 8.17 10.13 -15.12
CA TYR A 261 9.45 10.81 -15.39
C TYR A 261 10.19 10.18 -16.58
N SER A 262 10.02 8.87 -16.80
CA SER A 262 10.56 8.18 -17.97
C SER A 262 9.92 8.61 -19.30
N SER A 263 8.81 9.36 -19.26
CA SER A 263 8.12 9.92 -20.43
C SER A 263 8.46 11.39 -20.69
N LYS A 264 9.26 12.01 -19.81
CA LYS A 264 9.79 13.38 -19.95
C LYS A 264 11.17 13.33 -20.57
#